data_a6d64693f55e920a4e1bed9920b606a1
#
_entry.id   a6d64693f55e920a4e1bed9920b606a1
#
_cell.length_a   1.000
_cell.length_b   1.000
_cell.length_c   1.000
_cell.angle_alpha   90.00
_cell.angle_beta   90.00
_cell.angle_gamma   90.00
#
_symmetry.space_group_name_H-M   'P 1'
#
loop_
_entity.id
_entity.type
_entity.pdbx_description
1 polymer ?
#
loop_
_entity_poly.entity_id
_entity_poly.type
_entity_poly.pdbx_seq_one_letter_code
_entity_poly.pdbx_strand_id
1 'polypeptide(L)'
;LTALVFSEVTDDFDQSIILYFSENIGNPTLDIVMQYVTESGDVFNMMIFAIIVLLIPKTRRVGITLLILIVISTLLTGYIKCGVDRERPDFEYFGVEFPVEISRDTFALFCEGSFDASYPSGHAARSMIFAIILGYALSERFPRGAYLIFVYPAMISISRLYVLQHFPMDVIGGTIIGIMLAGVMANRTKLYQIFDKSKT
;
A
#
# COMPACT_ATOMS: atom_id res chain seq x y z
N LEU A 1 3.10 9.46 -15.01
CA LEU A 1 1.87 8.72 -14.72
C LEU A 1 0.79 9.64 -14.19
N THR A 2 1.05 10.41 -13.13
CA THR A 2 0.07 11.37 -12.55
C THR A 2 -0.55 12.30 -13.59
N ALA A 3 0.25 12.82 -14.53
CA ALA A 3 -0.27 13.67 -15.62
C ALA A 3 -1.22 12.91 -16.57
N LEU A 4 -0.98 11.63 -16.82
CA LEU A 4 -1.85 10.79 -17.67
C LEU A 4 -3.18 10.52 -16.98
N VAL A 5 -3.16 10.26 -15.67
CA VAL A 5 -4.39 10.08 -14.88
C VAL A 5 -5.19 11.39 -14.80
N PHE A 6 -4.51 12.49 -14.53
CA PHE A 6 -5.14 13.82 -14.46
C PHE A 6 -5.77 14.25 -15.79
N SER A 7 -5.22 13.81 -16.93
CA SER A 7 -5.76 14.10 -18.28
C SER A 7 -6.82 13.09 -18.75
N GLU A 8 -7.25 12.16 -17.91
CA GLU A 8 -8.29 11.14 -18.16
C GLU A 8 -7.96 10.17 -19.33
N VAL A 9 -6.75 10.21 -19.87
CA VAL A 9 -6.33 9.37 -21.00
C VAL A 9 -6.37 7.86 -20.67
N THR A 10 -6.35 7.52 -19.38
CA THR A 10 -6.33 6.13 -18.91
C THR A 10 -7.71 5.60 -18.51
N ASP A 11 -8.75 6.42 -18.57
CA ASP A 11 -10.04 6.09 -17.96
C ASP A 11 -10.74 4.92 -18.65
N ASP A 12 -10.71 4.82 -19.98
CA ASP A 12 -11.29 3.68 -20.70
C ASP A 12 -10.65 2.35 -20.28
N PHE A 13 -9.32 2.34 -20.10
CA PHE A 13 -8.60 1.17 -19.61
C PHE A 13 -8.98 0.85 -18.15
N ASP A 14 -8.96 1.84 -17.29
CA ASP A 14 -9.27 1.69 -15.87
C ASP A 14 -10.71 1.20 -15.66
N GLN A 15 -11.68 1.78 -16.35
CA GLN A 15 -13.08 1.37 -16.31
C GLN A 15 -13.30 -0.05 -16.82
N SER A 16 -12.66 -0.44 -17.92
CA SER A 16 -12.80 -1.80 -18.47
C SER A 16 -12.36 -2.88 -17.50
N ILE A 17 -11.27 -2.64 -16.76
CA ILE A 17 -10.77 -3.57 -15.76
C ILE A 17 -11.69 -3.64 -14.53
N ILE A 18 -12.18 -2.51 -14.04
CA ILE A 18 -13.08 -2.47 -12.89
C ILE A 18 -14.42 -3.14 -13.21
N LEU A 19 -14.99 -2.90 -14.40
CA LEU A 19 -16.19 -3.59 -14.86
C LEU A 19 -15.98 -5.11 -14.91
N TYR A 20 -14.83 -5.57 -15.40
CA TYR A 20 -14.52 -6.99 -15.40
C TYR A 20 -14.50 -7.58 -13.98
N PHE A 21 -13.92 -6.89 -13.00
CA PHE A 21 -13.92 -7.34 -11.62
C PHE A 21 -15.32 -7.37 -11.01
N SER A 22 -16.13 -6.33 -11.24
CA SER A 22 -17.48 -6.23 -10.68
C SER A 22 -18.44 -7.30 -11.22
N GLU A 23 -18.30 -7.66 -12.49
CA GLU A 23 -19.24 -8.56 -13.15
C GLU A 23 -18.85 -10.04 -13.10
N ASN A 24 -17.54 -10.35 -13.02
CA ASN A 24 -17.06 -11.71 -13.31
C ASN A 24 -16.35 -12.39 -12.13
N ILE A 25 -15.92 -11.65 -11.09
CA ILE A 25 -15.01 -12.23 -10.08
C ILE A 25 -15.67 -12.39 -8.70
N GLY A 26 -16.90 -11.93 -8.49
CA GLY A 26 -17.61 -12.01 -7.21
C GLY A 26 -17.80 -13.45 -6.71
N ASN A 27 -17.31 -13.73 -5.49
CA ASN A 27 -17.48 -15.02 -4.81
C ASN A 27 -17.47 -14.81 -3.29
N PRO A 28 -18.49 -15.28 -2.52
CA PRO A 28 -18.58 -15.01 -1.08
C PRO A 28 -17.35 -15.42 -0.26
N THR A 29 -16.67 -16.49 -0.64
CA THR A 29 -15.43 -16.90 0.04
C THR A 29 -14.28 -15.95 -0.31
N LEU A 30 -14.19 -15.56 -1.56
CA LEU A 30 -13.17 -14.65 -2.04
C LEU A 30 -13.38 -13.22 -1.49
N ASP A 31 -14.64 -12.80 -1.31
CA ASP A 31 -14.98 -11.51 -0.70
C ASP A 31 -14.38 -11.41 0.70
N ILE A 32 -14.57 -12.44 1.54
CA ILE A 32 -14.01 -12.50 2.88
C ILE A 32 -12.46 -12.46 2.83
N VAL A 33 -11.85 -13.28 1.96
CA VAL A 33 -10.39 -13.36 1.86
C VAL A 33 -9.80 -12.03 1.41
N MET A 34 -10.35 -11.43 0.35
CA MET A 34 -9.83 -10.18 -0.22
C MET A 34 -10.01 -9.00 0.74
N GLN A 35 -11.04 -9.05 1.57
CA GLN A 35 -11.22 -8.08 2.64
C GLN A 35 -10.11 -8.17 3.68
N TYR A 36 -9.81 -9.37 4.22
CA TYR A 36 -8.69 -9.52 5.17
C TYR A 36 -7.35 -9.15 4.54
N VAL A 37 -7.15 -9.49 3.27
CA VAL A 37 -5.95 -9.09 2.53
C VAL A 37 -5.85 -7.58 2.47
N THR A 38 -6.90 -6.88 2.05
CA THR A 38 -6.86 -5.41 1.93
C THR A 38 -6.65 -4.73 3.28
N GLU A 39 -7.32 -5.21 4.34
CA GLU A 39 -7.17 -4.69 5.70
C GLU A 39 -5.75 -4.84 6.24
N SER A 40 -5.03 -5.90 5.87
CA SER A 40 -3.64 -6.05 6.27
C SER A 40 -2.73 -4.94 5.71
N GLY A 41 -3.13 -4.29 4.59
CA GLY A 41 -2.45 -3.14 3.98
C GLY A 41 -2.90 -1.78 4.51
N ASP A 42 -3.83 -1.75 5.47
CA ASP A 42 -4.26 -0.51 6.11
C ASP A 42 -3.12 0.13 6.91
N VAL A 43 -3.16 1.46 7.04
CA VAL A 43 -2.11 2.23 7.69
C VAL A 43 -1.92 1.82 9.16
N PHE A 44 -3.00 1.59 9.90
CA PHE A 44 -2.93 1.23 11.32
C PHE A 44 -2.34 -0.18 11.50
N ASN A 45 -2.80 -1.15 10.72
CA ASN A 45 -2.29 -2.52 10.78
C ASN A 45 -0.80 -2.58 10.44
N MET A 46 -0.38 -1.82 9.42
CA MET A 46 1.03 -1.73 9.05
C MET A 46 1.86 -0.99 10.08
N MET A 47 1.33 0.05 10.74
CA MET A 47 2.00 0.72 11.86
C MET A 47 2.17 -0.21 13.06
N ILE A 48 1.14 -0.97 13.43
CA ILE A 48 1.22 -1.97 14.51
C ILE A 48 2.32 -2.99 14.20
N PHE A 49 2.36 -3.51 12.98
CA PHE A 49 3.43 -4.43 12.57
C PHE A 49 4.81 -3.78 12.67
N ALA A 50 4.98 -2.56 12.17
CA ALA A 50 6.23 -1.84 12.22
C ALA A 50 6.69 -1.58 13.69
N ILE A 51 5.75 -1.31 14.60
CA ILE A 51 6.02 -1.18 16.04
C ILE A 51 6.49 -2.52 16.62
N ILE A 52 5.83 -3.63 16.29
CA ILE A 52 6.28 -4.96 16.74
C ILE A 52 7.71 -5.23 16.29
N VAL A 53 8.03 -4.95 15.03
CA VAL A 53 9.39 -5.09 14.47
C VAL A 53 10.38 -4.14 15.16
N LEU A 54 9.97 -2.94 15.55
CA LEU A 54 10.75 -1.95 16.30
C LEU A 54 11.12 -2.45 17.71
N LEU A 55 10.19 -3.12 18.39
CA LEU A 55 10.39 -3.59 19.77
C LEU A 55 11.41 -4.74 19.85
N ILE A 56 11.64 -5.46 18.76
CA ILE A 56 12.65 -6.52 18.70
C ILE A 56 14.05 -5.89 18.51
N PRO A 57 15.01 -6.07 19.44
CA PRO A 57 16.30 -5.37 19.39
C PRO A 57 17.07 -5.56 18.08
N LYS A 58 17.03 -6.78 17.50
CA LYS A 58 17.72 -7.10 16.24
C LYS A 58 17.15 -6.37 15.03
N THR A 59 15.83 -6.14 15.00
CA THR A 59 15.12 -5.56 13.85
C THR A 59 14.71 -4.12 14.07
N ARG A 60 15.12 -3.50 15.18
CA ARG A 60 14.75 -2.12 15.53
C ARG A 60 14.95 -1.12 14.41
N ARG A 61 16.08 -1.19 13.68
CA ARG A 61 16.35 -0.30 12.54
C ARG A 61 15.33 -0.48 11.41
N VAL A 62 14.90 -1.72 11.15
CA VAL A 62 13.86 -2.04 10.16
C VAL A 62 12.53 -1.39 10.59
N GLY A 63 12.12 -1.60 11.84
CA GLY A 63 10.89 -1.03 12.40
C GLY A 63 10.86 0.50 12.32
N ILE A 64 11.96 1.17 12.72
CA ILE A 64 12.07 2.65 12.60
C ILE A 64 11.93 3.07 11.14
N THR A 65 12.63 2.40 10.22
CA THR A 65 12.58 2.73 8.80
C THR A 65 11.17 2.56 8.23
N LEU A 66 10.47 1.47 8.58
CA LEU A 66 9.09 1.23 8.18
C LEU A 66 8.16 2.33 8.70
N LEU A 67 8.23 2.68 9.99
CA LEU A 67 7.39 3.74 10.56
C LEU A 67 7.58 5.08 9.85
N ILE A 68 8.83 5.49 9.65
CA ILE A 68 9.14 6.73 8.95
C ILE A 68 8.56 6.72 7.53
N LEU A 69 8.75 5.61 6.80
CA LEU A 69 8.28 5.51 5.43
C LEU A 69 6.75 5.39 5.32
N ILE A 70 6.09 4.73 6.29
CA ILE A 70 4.62 4.70 6.35
C ILE A 70 4.08 6.12 6.53
N VAL A 71 4.64 6.90 7.45
CA VAL A 71 4.22 8.29 7.66
C VAL A 71 4.47 9.13 6.41
N ILE A 72 5.68 9.10 5.85
CA ILE A 72 6.03 9.87 4.64
C ILE A 72 5.12 9.48 3.46
N SER A 73 4.89 8.18 3.23
CA SER A 73 4.03 7.74 2.13
C SER A 73 2.58 8.15 2.32
N THR A 74 2.06 8.12 3.56
CA THR A 74 0.70 8.56 3.88
C THR A 74 0.54 10.06 3.62
N LEU A 75 1.50 10.88 4.07
CA LEU A 75 1.50 12.31 3.79
C LEU A 75 1.58 12.60 2.29
N LEU A 76 2.52 11.95 1.60
CA LEU A 76 2.74 12.17 0.16
C LEU A 76 1.52 11.76 -0.66
N THR A 77 0.96 10.57 -0.41
CA THR A 77 -0.24 10.11 -1.13
C THR A 77 -1.46 10.98 -0.82
N GLY A 78 -1.60 11.47 0.42
CA GLY A 78 -2.66 12.40 0.80
C GLY A 78 -2.58 13.72 0.03
N TYR A 79 -1.40 14.33 -0.05
CA TYR A 79 -1.22 15.57 -0.83
C TYR A 79 -1.44 15.39 -2.33
N ILE A 80 -1.00 14.25 -2.90
CA ILE A 80 -1.24 13.95 -4.32
C ILE A 80 -2.74 13.77 -4.57
N LYS A 81 -3.46 13.13 -3.66
CA LYS A 81 -4.93 12.99 -3.73
C LYS A 81 -5.61 14.34 -3.81
N CYS A 82 -5.20 15.29 -2.98
CA CYS A 82 -5.71 16.67 -3.03
C CYS A 82 -5.46 17.37 -4.38
N GLY A 83 -4.34 17.07 -5.02
CA GLY A 83 -3.97 17.72 -6.29
C GLY A 83 -4.59 17.09 -7.52
N VAL A 84 -4.93 15.79 -7.47
CA VAL A 84 -5.51 15.04 -8.60
C VAL A 84 -7.02 14.93 -8.47
N ASP A 85 -7.53 14.78 -7.25
CA ASP A 85 -8.96 14.71 -6.89
C ASP A 85 -9.77 13.73 -7.75
N ARG A 86 -9.18 12.57 -8.02
CA ARG A 86 -9.82 11.53 -8.83
C ARG A 86 -10.87 10.79 -8.00
N GLU A 87 -12.10 10.74 -8.48
CA GLU A 87 -13.17 9.95 -7.88
C GLU A 87 -12.82 8.45 -7.84
N ARG A 88 -13.42 7.72 -6.90
CA ARG A 88 -13.33 6.26 -6.84
C ARG A 88 -14.26 5.60 -7.84
N PRO A 89 -14.04 4.29 -8.17
CA PRO A 89 -15.03 3.52 -8.91
C PRO A 89 -16.42 3.64 -8.27
N ASP A 90 -17.44 3.95 -9.08
CA ASP A 90 -18.84 4.12 -8.64
C ASP A 90 -19.53 2.74 -8.50
N PHE A 91 -19.09 1.97 -7.51
CA PHE A 91 -19.65 0.67 -7.17
C PHE A 91 -19.82 0.56 -5.66
N GLU A 92 -20.87 -0.17 -5.22
CA GLU A 92 -21.05 -0.46 -3.80
C GLU A 92 -19.84 -1.24 -3.24
N TYR A 93 -19.34 -0.76 -2.11
CA TYR A 93 -18.24 -1.42 -1.40
C TYR A 93 -18.71 -2.73 -0.80
N PHE A 94 -18.10 -3.86 -1.18
CA PHE A 94 -18.38 -5.18 -0.64
C PHE A 94 -17.69 -5.46 0.70
N GLY A 95 -17.25 -4.45 1.42
CA GLY A 95 -16.51 -4.60 2.66
C GLY A 95 -17.42 -4.79 3.88
N VAL A 96 -16.98 -5.58 4.86
CA VAL A 96 -17.55 -5.55 6.21
C VAL A 96 -17.11 -4.22 6.85
N GLU A 97 -18.07 -3.41 7.25
CA GLU A 97 -17.78 -2.23 8.05
C GLU A 97 -17.18 -2.67 9.40
N PHE A 98 -15.94 -2.27 9.65
CA PHE A 98 -15.38 -2.47 10.98
C PHE A 98 -16.11 -1.54 11.97
N PRO A 99 -16.45 -2.04 13.18
CA PRO A 99 -17.20 -1.26 14.17
C PRO A 99 -16.46 -0.04 14.74
N VAL A 100 -15.26 0.22 14.28
CA VAL A 100 -14.50 1.42 14.64
C VAL A 100 -14.55 2.40 13.47
N GLU A 101 -15.60 3.17 13.38
CA GLU A 101 -15.60 4.42 12.62
C GLU A 101 -14.59 5.38 13.27
N ILE A 102 -13.35 5.34 12.85
CA ILE A 102 -12.49 6.50 13.03
C ILE A 102 -13.04 7.51 12.04
N SER A 103 -13.77 8.49 12.59
CA SER A 103 -14.34 9.60 11.83
C SER A 103 -13.27 10.13 10.87
N ARG A 104 -13.46 9.90 9.57
CA ARG A 104 -12.52 10.31 8.51
C ARG A 104 -12.34 11.82 8.50
N ASP A 105 -13.29 12.53 9.04
CA ASP A 105 -13.30 14.00 9.13
C ASP A 105 -12.39 14.58 10.21
N THR A 106 -11.95 13.78 11.18
CA THR A 106 -11.17 14.28 12.33
C THR A 106 -9.68 14.46 12.01
N PHE A 107 -9.17 13.94 10.91
CA PHE A 107 -7.79 14.10 10.45
C PHE A 107 -7.70 14.91 9.15
N ALA A 108 -8.31 16.08 9.10
CA ALA A 108 -8.11 17.03 7.99
C ALA A 108 -6.68 17.62 7.98
N LEU A 109 -5.66 16.76 7.98
CA LEU A 109 -4.26 17.13 7.72
C LEU A 109 -4.05 17.50 6.24
N PHE A 110 -5.04 17.22 5.39
CA PHE A 110 -5.02 17.42 3.95
C PHE A 110 -6.17 18.32 3.54
N CYS A 111 -6.58 18.26 2.29
CA CYS A 111 -7.81 18.89 1.82
C CYS A 111 -9.06 18.12 2.26
N GLU A 112 -10.20 18.80 2.27
CA GLU A 112 -11.52 18.18 2.39
C GLU A 112 -11.71 17.15 1.25
N GLY A 113 -12.24 15.97 1.55
CA GLY A 113 -12.44 14.90 0.55
C GLY A 113 -11.20 14.09 0.17
N SER A 114 -10.00 14.37 0.69
CA SER A 114 -8.78 13.63 0.32
C SER A 114 -8.85 12.12 0.58
N PHE A 115 -9.68 11.69 1.53
CA PHE A 115 -9.89 10.26 1.81
C PHE A 115 -10.80 9.60 0.77
N ASP A 116 -11.66 10.36 0.10
CA ASP A 116 -12.58 9.86 -0.93
C ASP A 116 -11.92 9.80 -2.30
N ALA A 117 -10.86 10.57 -2.52
CA ALA A 117 -10.08 10.50 -3.75
C ALA A 117 -9.37 9.14 -3.92
N SER A 118 -9.32 8.64 -5.16
CA SER A 118 -8.76 7.32 -5.47
C SER A 118 -7.25 7.36 -5.71
N TYR A 119 -6.74 8.28 -6.49
CA TYR A 119 -5.34 8.32 -6.93
C TYR A 119 -4.42 9.12 -6.01
N PRO A 120 -3.27 8.58 -5.65
CA PRO A 120 -2.79 7.21 -5.81
C PRO A 120 -3.20 6.29 -4.66
N SER A 121 -3.10 4.95 -4.86
CA SER A 121 -3.40 3.98 -3.81
C SER A 121 -2.36 3.98 -2.69
N GLY A 122 -2.78 4.40 -1.49
CA GLY A 122 -1.93 4.34 -0.29
C GLY A 122 -1.61 2.92 0.16
N HIS A 123 -2.54 1.96 -0.01
CA HIS A 123 -2.31 0.55 0.29
C HIS A 123 -1.21 -0.04 -0.58
N ALA A 124 -1.23 0.23 -1.89
CA ALA A 124 -0.20 -0.22 -2.82
C ALA A 124 1.17 0.38 -2.48
N ALA A 125 1.23 1.68 -2.14
CA ALA A 125 2.47 2.35 -1.76
C ALA A 125 3.08 1.72 -0.50
N ARG A 126 2.29 1.57 0.57
CA ARG A 126 2.77 1.04 1.86
C ARG A 126 3.15 -0.44 1.77
N SER A 127 2.36 -1.27 1.09
CA SER A 127 2.69 -2.69 0.93
C SER A 127 3.98 -2.90 0.13
N MET A 128 4.22 -2.08 -0.88
CA MET A 128 5.47 -2.10 -1.65
C MET A 128 6.67 -1.64 -0.81
N ILE A 129 6.53 -0.58 0.00
CA ILE A 129 7.53 -0.17 0.99
C ILE A 129 7.89 -1.32 1.92
N PHE A 130 6.87 -1.98 2.45
CA PHE A 130 7.03 -3.11 3.35
C PHE A 130 7.83 -4.25 2.68
N ALA A 131 7.45 -4.63 1.46
CA ALA A 131 8.13 -5.69 0.73
C ALA A 131 9.60 -5.36 0.43
N ILE A 132 9.90 -4.15 0.00
CA ILE A 132 11.27 -3.72 -0.31
C ILE A 132 12.12 -3.68 0.97
N ILE A 133 11.64 -3.05 2.04
CA ILE A 133 12.41 -2.90 3.28
C ILE A 133 12.67 -4.25 3.95
N LEU A 134 11.66 -5.12 4.05
CA LEU A 134 11.86 -6.46 4.61
C LEU A 134 12.66 -7.36 3.67
N GLY A 135 12.39 -7.34 2.37
CA GLY A 135 13.13 -8.11 1.38
C GLY A 135 14.61 -7.75 1.41
N TYR A 136 14.92 -6.46 1.49
CA TYR A 136 16.30 -5.98 1.59
C TYR A 136 16.97 -6.37 2.91
N ALA A 137 16.25 -6.26 4.03
CA ALA A 137 16.77 -6.68 5.34
C ALA A 137 17.07 -8.19 5.39
N LEU A 138 16.25 -9.01 4.71
CA LEU A 138 16.38 -10.47 4.69
C LEU A 138 17.29 -11.00 3.57
N SER A 139 17.72 -10.15 2.64
CA SER A 139 18.42 -10.57 1.41
C SER A 139 19.69 -11.38 1.66
N GLU A 140 20.48 -11.03 2.68
CA GLU A 140 21.71 -11.75 3.05
C GLU A 140 21.42 -13.10 3.75
N ARG A 141 20.31 -13.20 4.48
CA ARG A 141 19.94 -14.41 5.22
C ARG A 141 19.18 -15.42 4.36
N PHE A 142 18.27 -14.91 3.51
CA PHE A 142 17.36 -15.69 2.67
C PHE A 142 17.28 -15.11 1.25
N PRO A 143 18.35 -15.15 0.45
CA PRO A 143 18.43 -14.42 -0.81
C PRO A 143 17.33 -14.82 -1.81
N ARG A 144 16.93 -16.09 -1.85
CA ARG A 144 15.83 -16.55 -2.72
C ARG A 144 14.45 -16.31 -2.07
N GLY A 145 14.33 -16.49 -0.76
CA GLY A 145 13.09 -16.31 -0.02
C GLY A 145 12.67 -14.84 0.09
N ALA A 146 13.62 -13.91 0.05
CA ALA A 146 13.33 -12.47 0.08
C ALA A 146 12.43 -12.01 -1.08
N TYR A 147 12.47 -12.68 -2.23
CA TYR A 147 11.59 -12.36 -3.36
C TYR A 147 10.13 -12.76 -3.12
N LEU A 148 9.88 -13.78 -2.29
CA LEU A 148 8.51 -14.21 -1.99
C LEU A 148 7.70 -13.12 -1.26
N ILE A 149 8.38 -12.19 -0.59
CA ILE A 149 7.72 -11.07 0.08
C ILE A 149 6.95 -10.19 -0.90
N PHE A 150 7.37 -10.14 -2.19
CA PHE A 150 6.69 -9.35 -3.21
C PHE A 150 5.32 -9.91 -3.63
N VAL A 151 4.99 -11.14 -3.23
CA VAL A 151 3.62 -11.67 -3.35
C VAL A 151 2.64 -10.82 -2.51
N TYR A 152 3.07 -10.29 -1.37
CA TYR A 152 2.22 -9.48 -0.51
C TYR A 152 1.71 -8.20 -1.19
N PRO A 153 2.54 -7.28 -1.72
CA PRO A 153 2.02 -6.11 -2.42
C PRO A 153 1.24 -6.46 -3.70
N ALA A 154 1.53 -7.57 -4.36
CA ALA A 154 0.71 -8.05 -5.48
C ALA A 154 -0.70 -8.42 -5.02
N MET A 155 -0.82 -9.17 -3.90
CA MET A 155 -2.11 -9.52 -3.32
C MET A 155 -2.88 -8.28 -2.85
N ILE A 156 -2.21 -7.33 -2.17
CA ILE A 156 -2.82 -6.05 -1.77
C ILE A 156 -3.33 -5.29 -3.01
N SER A 157 -2.52 -5.20 -4.06
CA SER A 157 -2.90 -4.53 -5.30
C SER A 157 -4.15 -5.14 -5.93
N ILE A 158 -4.20 -6.47 -6.05
CA ILE A 158 -5.36 -7.19 -6.56
C ILE A 158 -6.57 -6.98 -5.65
N SER A 159 -6.40 -7.02 -4.33
CA SER A 159 -7.51 -6.82 -3.40
C SER A 159 -8.14 -5.43 -3.53
N ARG A 160 -7.35 -4.38 -3.84
CA ARG A 160 -7.88 -3.01 -4.03
C ARG A 160 -8.75 -2.87 -5.28
N LEU A 161 -8.41 -3.63 -6.35
CA LEU A 161 -9.25 -3.73 -7.54
C LEU A 161 -10.50 -4.58 -7.26
N TYR A 162 -10.31 -5.68 -6.54
CA TYR A 162 -11.40 -6.59 -6.19
C TYR A 162 -12.49 -5.93 -5.35
N VAL A 163 -12.11 -5.17 -4.32
CA VAL A 163 -13.05 -4.42 -3.46
C VAL A 163 -13.52 -3.11 -4.09
N LEU A 164 -13.22 -2.86 -5.36
CA LEU A 164 -13.68 -1.72 -6.17
C LEU A 164 -13.33 -0.34 -5.55
N GLN A 165 -12.22 -0.25 -4.84
CA GLN A 165 -11.80 0.99 -4.15
C GLN A 165 -10.79 1.82 -4.94
N HIS A 166 -10.15 1.21 -5.94
CA HIS A 166 -9.11 1.85 -6.75
C HIS A 166 -9.15 1.34 -8.18
N PHE A 167 -8.76 2.19 -9.09
CA PHE A 167 -8.47 1.83 -10.47
C PHE A 167 -7.05 1.22 -10.62
N PRO A 168 -6.78 0.47 -11.70
CA PRO A 168 -5.43 -0.04 -12.00
C PRO A 168 -4.34 1.03 -11.94
N MET A 169 -4.59 2.21 -12.52
CA MET A 169 -3.59 3.29 -12.52
C MET A 169 -3.33 3.88 -11.14
N ASP A 170 -4.30 3.86 -10.23
CA ASP A 170 -4.10 4.26 -8.84
C ASP A 170 -3.13 3.33 -8.12
N VAL A 171 -3.29 2.03 -8.36
CA VAL A 171 -2.45 0.97 -7.79
C VAL A 171 -1.02 1.06 -8.34
N ILE A 172 -0.86 1.26 -9.65
CA ILE A 172 0.44 1.46 -10.30
C ILE A 172 1.11 2.72 -9.74
N GLY A 173 0.36 3.83 -9.63
CA GLY A 173 0.87 5.08 -9.07
C GLY A 173 1.38 4.92 -7.63
N GLY A 174 0.58 4.27 -6.78
CA GLY A 174 0.97 3.95 -5.42
C GLY A 174 2.21 3.06 -5.35
N THR A 175 2.25 2.02 -6.18
CA THR A 175 3.40 1.10 -6.27
C THR A 175 4.69 1.83 -6.64
N ILE A 176 4.66 2.72 -7.62
CA ILE A 176 5.82 3.54 -8.03
C ILE A 176 6.30 4.42 -6.86
N ILE A 177 5.39 5.08 -6.14
CA ILE A 177 5.72 5.87 -4.96
C ILE A 177 6.41 5.00 -3.92
N GLY A 178 5.87 3.80 -3.65
CA GLY A 178 6.46 2.85 -2.71
C GLY A 178 7.88 2.43 -3.09
N ILE A 179 8.11 2.12 -4.37
CA ILE A 179 9.43 1.76 -4.90
C ILE A 179 10.42 2.91 -4.71
N MET A 180 10.04 4.13 -5.08
CA MET A 180 10.90 5.31 -4.99
C MET A 180 11.31 5.59 -3.54
N LEU A 181 10.36 5.64 -2.62
CA LEU A 181 10.61 5.94 -1.21
C LEU A 181 11.47 4.85 -0.55
N ALA A 182 11.08 3.59 -0.72
CA ALA A 182 11.78 2.47 -0.11
C ALA A 182 13.16 2.22 -0.73
N GLY A 183 13.30 2.36 -2.05
CA GLY A 183 14.57 2.18 -2.75
C GLY A 183 15.64 3.16 -2.30
N VAL A 184 15.28 4.44 -2.14
CA VAL A 184 16.20 5.46 -1.61
C VAL A 184 16.62 5.13 -0.17
N MET A 185 15.64 4.76 0.68
CA MET A 185 15.90 4.54 2.09
C MET A 185 16.66 3.23 2.35
N ALA A 186 16.34 2.15 1.64
CA ALA A 186 17.01 0.86 1.78
C ALA A 186 18.51 0.97 1.53
N ASN A 187 18.90 1.68 0.46
CA ASN A 187 20.31 1.90 0.12
C ASN A 187 21.03 2.74 1.18
N ARG A 188 20.39 3.78 1.71
CA ARG A 188 21.01 4.67 2.70
C ARG A 188 21.18 4.02 4.06
N THR A 189 20.24 3.19 4.48
CA THR A 189 20.22 2.59 5.82
C THR A 189 21.02 1.30 5.94
N LYS A 190 21.50 0.72 4.82
CA LYS A 190 22.27 -0.52 4.77
C LYS A 190 21.62 -1.67 5.58
N LEU A 191 20.30 -1.80 5.48
CA LEU A 191 19.50 -2.76 6.27
C LEU A 191 19.88 -4.23 6.01
N TYR A 192 20.47 -4.56 4.85
CA TYR A 192 20.96 -5.90 4.54
C TYR A 192 22.00 -6.41 5.55
N GLN A 193 22.71 -5.51 6.24
CA GLN A 193 23.73 -5.88 7.24
C GLN A 193 23.15 -6.33 8.58
N ILE A 194 21.84 -6.21 8.79
CA ILE A 194 21.20 -6.55 10.09
C ILE A 194 21.29 -8.04 10.39
N PHE A 195 21.24 -8.89 9.36
CA PHE A 195 21.35 -10.34 9.48
C PHE A 195 22.65 -10.90 8.90
N ASP A 196 23.65 -10.05 8.67
CA ASP A 196 24.97 -10.46 8.20
C ASP A 196 25.66 -11.32 9.27
N LYS A 197 25.97 -12.57 8.88
CA LYS A 197 26.61 -13.56 9.75
C LYS A 197 28.08 -13.24 10.08
N SER A 198 28.73 -12.35 9.33
CA SER A 198 30.14 -12.03 9.53
C SER A 198 30.38 -11.13 10.76
N LYS A 199 29.30 -10.63 11.39
CA LYS A 199 29.36 -9.70 12.54
C LYS A 199 28.83 -10.30 13.85
N THR A 200 28.49 -11.58 13.86
CA THR A 200 28.18 -12.38 15.06
C THR A 200 29.25 -13.39 15.32
#